data_d7e9cb594f4b8c6c6c6b7caa294c4a45
#
_entry.id   d7e9cb594f4b8c6c6c6b7caa294c4a45
#
_cell.length_a   1.000
_cell.length_b   1.000
_cell.length_c   1.000
_cell.angle_alpha   90.00
_cell.angle_beta   90.00
_cell.angle_gamma   90.00
#
_symmetry.space_group_name_H-M   'P 1'
#
loop_
_entity.id
_entity.type
_entity.pdbx_description
1 polymer ?
#
loop_
_entity_poly.entity_id
_entity_poly.type
_entity_poly.pdbx_seq_one_letter_code
_entity_poly.pdbx_strand_id
1 'polypeptide(L)'
;KEKEYSQIYVLLMDLLDQIISLIGEEAITLKEFKEILEAGFGEIQVGSIPQNVDRVVVGDIERTRLKSVKVLFLLGVNDGNIPKSAGKGGLISDLDREFLLEQGFELSPTPRQQMFTQRLYLYMNMTKPTHHLILSYAAVGSDGKSIRPSYLIDTVKKLYPDLIIEKPELQDELEQLATYRDGLELFGK
;
A
#
# COMPACT_ATOMS: atom_id res chain seq x y z
N LYS A 1 -7.01 13.97 18.71
CA LYS A 1 -5.91 14.27 19.67
C LYS A 1 -6.14 13.60 21.03
N GLU A 2 -7.27 13.86 21.74
CA GLU A 2 -7.51 13.29 23.08
C GLU A 2 -7.54 11.75 23.08
N LYS A 3 -8.18 11.13 22.08
CA LYS A 3 -8.19 9.67 21.91
C LYS A 3 -6.83 9.09 21.53
N GLU A 4 -6.01 9.83 20.81
CA GLU A 4 -4.64 9.44 20.46
C GLU A 4 -3.75 9.44 21.70
N TYR A 5 -3.86 10.47 22.54
CA TYR A 5 -3.11 10.53 23.79
C TYR A 5 -3.49 9.42 24.79
N SER A 6 -4.78 9.08 24.87
CA SER A 6 -5.21 7.97 25.73
C SER A 6 -4.67 6.61 25.25
N GLN A 7 -4.56 6.39 23.93
CA GLN A 7 -3.94 5.17 23.39
C GLN A 7 -2.43 5.12 23.67
N ILE A 8 -1.72 6.25 23.54
CA ILE A 8 -0.29 6.32 23.84
C ILE A 8 -0.03 5.98 25.30
N TYR A 9 -0.88 6.48 26.21
CA TYR A 9 -0.75 6.18 27.63
C TYR A 9 -0.88 4.68 27.93
N VAL A 10 -1.87 4.02 27.34
CA VAL A 10 -2.07 2.57 27.51
C VAL A 10 -0.87 1.79 26.98
N LEU A 11 -0.42 2.10 25.75
CA LEU A 11 0.74 1.44 25.15
C LEU A 11 2.03 1.64 25.96
N LEU A 12 2.20 2.83 26.55
CA LEU A 12 3.33 3.13 27.43
C LEU A 12 3.30 2.29 28.70
N MET A 13 2.13 2.20 29.33
CA MET A 13 1.97 1.38 30.56
C MET A 13 2.17 -0.10 30.27
N ASP A 14 1.63 -0.61 29.18
CA ASP A 14 1.81 -2.01 28.74
C ASP A 14 3.29 -2.31 28.46
N LEU A 15 4.03 -1.38 27.85
CA LEU A 15 5.48 -1.52 27.63
C LEU A 15 6.24 -1.60 28.97
N LEU A 16 5.93 -0.71 29.90
CA LEU A 16 6.57 -0.70 31.22
C LEU A 16 6.28 -1.99 31.99
N ASP A 17 5.04 -2.48 31.95
CA ASP A 17 4.67 -3.74 32.58
C ASP A 17 5.40 -4.93 31.93
N GLN A 18 5.58 -4.94 30.62
CA GLN A 18 6.40 -5.95 29.92
C GLN A 18 7.85 -5.89 30.34
N ILE A 19 8.46 -4.71 30.43
CA ILE A 19 9.84 -4.52 30.88
C ILE A 19 10.00 -5.04 32.31
N ILE A 20 9.08 -4.70 33.21
CA ILE A 20 9.08 -5.20 34.61
C ILE A 20 8.98 -6.73 34.63
N SER A 21 8.10 -7.29 33.81
CA SER A 21 7.90 -8.74 33.72
C SER A 21 9.15 -9.49 33.21
N LEU A 22 9.92 -8.86 32.31
CA LEU A 22 11.12 -9.46 31.71
C LEU A 22 12.35 -9.32 32.62
N ILE A 23 12.53 -8.17 33.25
CA ILE A 23 13.69 -7.89 34.10
C ILE A 23 13.51 -8.50 35.50
N GLY A 24 12.26 -8.56 35.98
CA GLY A 24 11.96 -9.07 37.32
C GLY A 24 12.65 -8.25 38.42
N GLU A 25 13.38 -8.96 39.32
CA GLU A 25 14.13 -8.35 40.43
C GLU A 25 15.61 -8.10 40.08
N GLU A 26 16.02 -8.26 38.83
CA GLU A 26 17.41 -8.01 38.44
C GLU A 26 17.77 -6.52 38.57
N ALA A 27 18.91 -6.25 39.21
CA ALA A 27 19.42 -4.89 39.30
C ALA A 27 20.11 -4.50 38.00
N ILE A 28 19.51 -3.58 37.29
CA ILE A 28 20.02 -3.02 36.03
C ILE A 28 20.55 -1.59 36.23
N THR A 29 21.53 -1.21 35.43
CA THR A 29 22.03 0.16 35.42
C THR A 29 21.07 1.09 34.70
N LEU A 30 21.11 2.39 35.00
CA LEU A 30 20.29 3.41 34.31
C LEU A 30 20.57 3.43 32.80
N LYS A 31 21.76 3.10 32.38
CA LYS A 31 22.14 3.03 30.97
C LYS A 31 21.42 1.87 30.27
N GLU A 32 21.44 0.69 30.85
CA GLU A 32 20.76 -0.49 30.32
C GLU A 32 19.25 -0.28 30.29
N PHE A 33 18.68 0.30 31.34
CA PHE A 33 17.26 0.64 31.36
C PHE A 33 16.87 1.61 30.23
N LYS A 34 17.71 2.61 29.95
CA LYS A 34 17.49 3.54 28.85
C LYS A 34 17.53 2.83 27.49
N GLU A 35 18.50 1.95 27.25
CA GLU A 35 18.64 1.19 26.01
C GLU A 35 17.44 0.27 25.78
N ILE A 36 16.93 -0.38 26.83
CA ILE A 36 15.71 -1.21 26.76
C ILE A 36 14.48 -0.37 26.46
N LEU A 37 14.33 0.79 27.10
CA LEU A 37 13.22 1.73 26.81
C LEU A 37 13.26 2.25 25.37
N GLU A 38 14.42 2.64 24.88
CA GLU A 38 14.58 3.13 23.50
C GLU A 38 14.24 2.04 22.48
N ALA A 39 14.64 0.80 22.72
CA ALA A 39 14.28 -0.34 21.89
C ALA A 39 12.76 -0.60 21.92
N GLY A 40 12.15 -0.59 23.11
CA GLY A 40 10.71 -0.77 23.28
C GLY A 40 9.88 0.32 22.62
N PHE A 41 10.30 1.59 22.72
CA PHE A 41 9.64 2.69 22.02
C PHE A 41 9.74 2.60 20.50
N GLY A 42 10.82 2.03 19.98
CA GLY A 42 10.98 1.78 18.54
C GLY A 42 9.95 0.79 17.97
N GLU A 43 9.46 -0.12 18.81
CA GLU A 43 8.47 -1.15 18.42
C GLU A 43 7.01 -0.69 18.62
N ILE A 44 6.77 0.38 19.39
CA ILE A 44 5.41 0.89 19.60
C ILE A 44 4.88 1.52 18.31
N GLN A 45 3.83 0.92 17.76
CA GLN A 45 3.09 1.48 16.64
C GLN A 45 1.74 2.02 17.12
N VAL A 46 1.58 3.33 17.02
CA VAL A 46 0.29 3.98 17.30
C VAL A 46 -0.58 3.88 16.06
N GLY A 47 -1.55 2.95 16.06
CA GLY A 47 -2.53 2.82 15.01
C GLY A 47 -3.54 3.97 15.08
N SER A 48 -3.35 5.05 14.33
CA SER A 48 -4.38 6.06 14.16
C SER A 48 -5.44 5.54 13.19
N ILE A 49 -6.59 5.10 13.71
CA ILE A 49 -7.77 4.84 12.88
C ILE A 49 -8.44 6.20 12.62
N PRO A 50 -8.35 6.75 11.41
CA PRO A 50 -9.03 8.01 11.12
C PRO A 50 -10.55 7.77 11.15
N GLN A 51 -11.23 8.36 12.14
CA GLN A 51 -12.68 8.25 12.31
C GLN A 51 -13.48 9.26 11.46
N ASN A 52 -12.85 10.00 10.59
CA ASN A 52 -13.54 10.99 9.78
C ASN A 52 -14.09 10.35 8.50
N VAL A 53 -15.41 10.37 8.38
CA VAL A 53 -16.17 9.79 7.25
C VAL A 53 -15.93 10.57 5.95
N ASP A 54 -15.54 11.83 6.05
CA ASP A 54 -15.32 12.74 4.90
C ASP A 54 -13.81 12.85 4.59
N ARG A 55 -13.24 11.77 4.09
CA ARG A 55 -11.83 11.71 3.67
C ARG A 55 -11.64 10.84 2.43
N VAL A 56 -10.67 11.23 1.63
CA VAL A 56 -10.15 10.37 0.56
C VAL A 56 -9.28 9.28 1.21
N VAL A 57 -9.57 8.02 0.90
CA VAL A 57 -8.79 6.88 1.36
C VAL A 57 -7.71 6.58 0.33
N VAL A 58 -6.45 6.59 0.75
CA VAL A 58 -5.31 6.22 -0.09
C VAL A 58 -4.69 4.96 0.49
N GLY A 59 -4.41 3.99 -0.35
CA GLY A 59 -3.83 2.73 0.09
C GLY A 59 -3.35 1.86 -1.08
N ASP A 60 -2.74 0.73 -0.78
CA ASP A 60 -2.34 -0.25 -1.78
C ASP A 60 -3.43 -1.31 -2.03
N ILE A 61 -3.32 -1.99 -3.17
CA ILE A 61 -4.31 -2.98 -3.63
C ILE A 61 -4.40 -4.18 -2.67
N GLU A 62 -3.29 -4.56 -2.05
CA GLU A 62 -3.21 -5.79 -1.25
C GLU A 62 -3.79 -5.60 0.16
N ARG A 63 -3.55 -4.44 0.76
CA ARG A 63 -3.86 -4.15 2.17
C ARG A 63 -5.15 -3.39 2.38
N THR A 64 -5.59 -2.63 1.36
CA THR A 64 -6.77 -1.80 1.48
C THR A 64 -8.04 -2.63 1.37
N ARG A 65 -8.89 -2.56 2.39
CA ARG A 65 -10.19 -3.23 2.44
C ARG A 65 -11.30 -2.19 2.28
N LEU A 66 -11.64 -1.90 1.02
CA LEU A 66 -12.76 -1.02 0.70
C LEU A 66 -14.09 -1.74 0.96
N LYS A 67 -15.02 -1.08 1.64
CA LYS A 67 -16.41 -1.59 1.78
C LYS A 67 -17.20 -1.27 0.52
N SER A 68 -17.56 -0.02 0.33
CA SER A 68 -18.11 0.52 -0.90
C SER A 68 -17.63 1.95 -1.05
N VAL A 69 -17.27 2.35 -2.24
CA VAL A 69 -16.81 3.71 -2.56
C VAL A 69 -17.56 4.20 -3.78
N LYS A 70 -17.82 5.49 -3.86
CA LYS A 70 -18.47 6.07 -5.06
C LYS A 70 -17.53 6.07 -6.25
N VAL A 71 -16.29 6.47 -6.02
CA VAL A 71 -15.28 6.61 -7.06
C VAL A 71 -13.99 5.94 -6.59
N LEU A 72 -13.37 5.17 -7.46
CA LEU A 72 -12.07 4.57 -7.24
C LEU A 72 -11.10 5.03 -8.33
N PHE A 73 -9.98 5.62 -7.92
CA PHE A 73 -8.84 5.89 -8.77
C PHE A 73 -7.80 4.79 -8.57
N LEU A 74 -7.53 4.02 -9.61
CA LEU A 74 -6.46 3.04 -9.64
C LEU A 74 -5.29 3.63 -10.43
N LEU A 75 -4.28 4.09 -9.69
CA LEU A 75 -3.15 4.84 -10.23
C LEU A 75 -1.97 3.93 -10.57
N GLY A 76 -1.24 4.25 -11.63
CA GLY A 76 -0.02 3.53 -12.00
C GLY A 76 -0.30 2.12 -12.56
N VAL A 77 -1.33 1.97 -13.39
CA VAL A 77 -1.69 0.70 -14.06
C VAL A 77 -0.68 0.43 -15.20
N ASN A 78 0.57 0.26 -14.82
CA ASN A 78 1.68 -0.03 -15.72
C ASN A 78 2.10 -1.51 -15.62
N ASP A 79 2.74 -1.99 -16.68
CA ASP A 79 3.26 -3.36 -16.75
C ASP A 79 4.27 -3.62 -15.63
N GLY A 80 4.11 -4.75 -14.94
CA GLY A 80 4.92 -5.12 -13.79
C GLY A 80 4.55 -4.43 -12.46
N ASN A 81 3.74 -3.38 -12.48
CA ASN A 81 3.30 -2.65 -11.29
C ASN A 81 1.89 -3.08 -10.85
N ILE A 82 0.92 -3.06 -11.76
CA ILE A 82 -0.45 -3.51 -11.51
C ILE A 82 -0.94 -4.39 -12.66
N PRO A 83 -1.16 -5.70 -12.44
CA PRO A 83 -0.76 -6.46 -11.25
C PRO A 83 0.76 -6.53 -11.10
N LYS A 84 1.23 -6.68 -9.86
CA LYS A 84 2.67 -6.87 -9.61
C LYS A 84 3.16 -8.11 -10.31
N SER A 85 4.32 -8.02 -10.95
CA SER A 85 5.00 -9.18 -11.50
C SER A 85 5.38 -10.12 -10.37
N ALA A 86 5.04 -11.39 -10.51
CA ALA A 86 5.59 -12.41 -9.63
C ALA A 86 7.12 -12.40 -9.78
N GLY A 87 7.84 -12.38 -8.68
CA GLY A 87 9.31 -12.43 -8.69
C GLY A 87 9.81 -13.64 -9.50
N LYS A 88 10.97 -13.50 -10.13
CA LYS A 88 11.64 -14.64 -10.75
C LYS A 88 11.86 -15.70 -9.68
N GLY A 89 11.56 -16.96 -10.00
CA GLY A 89 11.67 -18.09 -9.09
C GLY A 89 13.01 -18.07 -8.32
N GLY A 90 12.95 -18.43 -7.04
CA GLY A 90 14.12 -18.57 -6.19
C GLY A 90 14.94 -19.83 -6.53
N LEU A 91 15.86 -20.20 -5.64
CA LEU A 91 16.69 -21.41 -5.76
C LEU A 91 15.86 -22.71 -5.73
N ILE A 92 14.65 -22.65 -5.13
CA ILE A 92 13.75 -23.80 -5.00
C ILE A 92 12.72 -23.72 -6.13
N SER A 93 12.61 -24.76 -6.95
CA SER A 93 11.63 -24.83 -8.02
C SER A 93 10.20 -25.01 -7.48
N ASP A 94 9.19 -24.76 -8.32
CA ASP A 94 7.79 -24.97 -7.92
C ASP A 94 7.48 -26.42 -7.58
N LEU A 95 8.12 -27.39 -8.28
CA LEU A 95 8.00 -28.82 -7.98
C LEU A 95 8.60 -29.18 -6.61
N ASP A 96 9.77 -28.61 -6.29
CA ASP A 96 10.38 -28.83 -4.97
C ASP A 96 9.52 -28.25 -3.86
N ARG A 97 8.85 -27.11 -4.11
CA ARG A 97 7.92 -26.51 -3.15
C ARG A 97 6.68 -27.38 -2.93
N GLU A 98 6.12 -27.95 -3.99
CA GLU A 98 4.99 -28.89 -3.90
C GLU A 98 5.39 -30.13 -3.10
N PHE A 99 6.56 -30.71 -3.39
CA PHE A 99 7.11 -31.84 -2.65
C PHE A 99 7.31 -31.53 -1.16
N LEU A 100 7.89 -30.37 -0.82
CA LEU A 100 8.09 -29.95 0.56
C LEU A 100 6.77 -29.70 1.28
N LEU A 101 5.77 -29.17 0.59
CA LEU A 101 4.43 -28.98 1.15
C LEU A 101 3.77 -30.33 1.51
N GLU A 102 3.92 -31.36 0.66
CA GLU A 102 3.45 -32.71 0.95
C GLU A 102 4.13 -33.32 2.18
N GLN A 103 5.38 -32.91 2.45
CA GLN A 103 6.12 -33.32 3.64
C GLN A 103 5.78 -32.47 4.88
N GLY A 104 4.82 -31.53 4.79
CA GLY A 104 4.38 -30.69 5.89
C GLY A 104 5.20 -29.40 6.07
N PHE A 105 6.10 -29.06 5.14
CA PHE A 105 6.85 -27.82 5.17
C PHE A 105 6.14 -26.74 4.36
N GLU A 106 5.58 -25.76 5.04
CA GLU A 106 4.91 -24.62 4.41
C GLU A 106 5.93 -23.57 3.97
N LEU A 107 6.03 -23.33 2.67
CA LEU A 107 6.89 -22.30 2.09
C LEU A 107 6.07 -21.10 1.60
N SER A 108 6.76 -19.99 1.31
CA SER A 108 6.11 -18.83 0.69
C SER A 108 5.43 -19.19 -0.63
N PRO A 109 4.31 -18.52 -0.98
CA PRO A 109 3.54 -18.84 -2.18
C PRO A 109 4.38 -18.84 -3.46
N THR A 110 4.08 -19.79 -4.37
CA THR A 110 4.72 -19.84 -5.69
C THR A 110 4.37 -18.59 -6.51
N PRO A 111 5.19 -18.22 -7.53
CA PRO A 111 4.87 -17.14 -8.46
C PRO A 111 3.47 -17.25 -9.07
N ARG A 112 3.03 -18.48 -9.37
CA ARG A 112 1.69 -18.75 -9.89
C ARG A 112 0.60 -18.42 -8.87
N GLN A 113 0.77 -18.85 -7.62
CA GLN A 113 -0.18 -18.53 -6.54
C GLN A 113 -0.22 -17.03 -6.25
N GLN A 114 0.94 -16.35 -6.24
CA GLN A 114 1.01 -14.91 -6.09
C GLN A 114 0.25 -14.18 -7.19
N MET A 115 0.38 -14.62 -8.45
CA MET A 115 -0.36 -14.04 -9.58
C MET A 115 -1.88 -14.19 -9.42
N PHE A 116 -2.37 -15.36 -8.96
CA PHE A 116 -3.80 -15.54 -8.68
C PHE A 116 -4.28 -14.63 -7.54
N THR A 117 -3.48 -14.49 -6.48
CA THR A 117 -3.78 -13.59 -5.36
C THR A 117 -3.84 -12.14 -5.83
N GLN A 118 -2.91 -11.69 -6.67
CA GLN A 118 -2.93 -10.34 -7.26
C GLN A 118 -4.19 -10.10 -8.09
N ARG A 119 -4.59 -11.07 -8.91
CA ARG A 119 -5.85 -10.99 -9.70
C ARG A 119 -7.08 -10.90 -8.81
N LEU A 120 -7.10 -11.66 -7.72
CA LEU A 120 -8.19 -11.61 -6.75
C LEU A 120 -8.28 -10.22 -6.09
N TYR A 121 -7.16 -9.65 -5.66
CA TYR A 121 -7.14 -8.31 -5.09
C TYR A 121 -7.58 -7.23 -6.09
N LEU A 122 -7.15 -7.32 -7.33
CA LEU A 122 -7.63 -6.45 -8.40
C LEU A 122 -9.14 -6.55 -8.56
N TYR A 123 -9.67 -7.75 -8.70
CA TYR A 123 -11.10 -7.99 -8.81
C TYR A 123 -11.86 -7.38 -7.62
N MET A 124 -11.40 -7.66 -6.41
CA MET A 124 -12.02 -7.14 -5.19
C MET A 124 -12.03 -5.60 -5.14
N ASN A 125 -10.99 -4.94 -5.61
CA ASN A 125 -10.94 -3.47 -5.63
C ASN A 125 -11.77 -2.90 -6.79
N MET A 126 -11.63 -3.42 -8.00
CA MET A 126 -12.32 -2.91 -9.19
C MET A 126 -13.85 -3.07 -9.14
N THR A 127 -14.35 -4.01 -8.34
CA THR A 127 -15.80 -4.24 -8.15
C THR A 127 -16.42 -3.44 -7.00
N LYS A 128 -15.65 -2.61 -6.30
CA LYS A 128 -16.14 -1.82 -5.15
C LYS A 128 -16.75 -0.46 -5.53
N PRO A 129 -16.28 0.26 -6.55
CA PRO A 129 -16.87 1.54 -6.91
C PRO A 129 -18.30 1.39 -7.42
N THR A 130 -19.18 2.28 -6.95
CA THR A 130 -20.60 2.27 -7.32
C THR A 130 -20.93 3.22 -8.46
N HIS A 131 -20.07 4.21 -8.76
CA HIS A 131 -20.29 5.22 -9.77
C HIS A 131 -19.18 5.23 -10.84
N HIS A 132 -17.92 5.44 -10.43
CA HIS A 132 -16.81 5.57 -11.38
C HIS A 132 -15.60 4.74 -10.96
N LEU A 133 -15.02 4.05 -11.94
CA LEU A 133 -13.70 3.43 -11.86
C LEU A 133 -12.79 4.13 -12.85
N ILE A 134 -11.72 4.76 -12.35
CA ILE A 134 -10.77 5.51 -13.15
C ILE A 134 -9.42 4.77 -13.09
N LEU A 135 -8.92 4.36 -14.25
CA LEU A 135 -7.63 3.70 -14.39
C LEU A 135 -6.65 4.69 -15.01
N SER A 136 -5.50 4.89 -14.40
CA SER A 136 -4.47 5.72 -14.98
C SER A 136 -3.13 5.01 -15.05
N TYR A 137 -2.35 5.31 -16.08
CA TYR A 137 -1.00 4.81 -16.26
C TYR A 137 -0.08 5.91 -16.76
N ALA A 138 1.22 5.79 -16.44
CA ALA A 138 2.23 6.71 -16.93
C ALA A 138 2.79 6.21 -18.27
N ALA A 139 3.03 7.13 -19.21
CA ALA A 139 3.71 6.83 -20.47
C ALA A 139 5.24 6.87 -20.32
N VAL A 140 5.72 7.66 -19.34
CA VAL A 140 7.14 7.89 -19.08
C VAL A 140 7.41 7.72 -17.59
N GLY A 141 8.50 7.07 -17.25
CA GLY A 141 8.96 6.89 -15.88
C GLY A 141 9.71 8.11 -15.34
N SER A 142 10.00 8.10 -14.04
CA SER A 142 10.80 9.14 -13.39
C SER A 142 12.24 9.24 -13.92
N ASP A 143 12.73 8.18 -14.56
CA ASP A 143 14.03 8.12 -15.25
C ASP A 143 13.98 8.58 -16.72
N GLY A 144 12.85 9.10 -17.16
CA GLY A 144 12.64 9.56 -18.56
C GLY A 144 12.41 8.44 -19.58
N LYS A 145 12.40 7.16 -19.17
CA LYS A 145 12.18 6.05 -20.08
C LYS A 145 10.68 5.80 -20.29
N SER A 146 10.33 5.35 -21.51
CA SER A 146 8.98 4.94 -21.82
C SER A 146 8.57 3.72 -20.99
N ILE A 147 7.39 3.80 -20.39
CA ILE A 147 6.78 2.70 -19.62
C ILE A 147 5.54 2.22 -20.38
N ARG A 148 5.34 0.90 -20.36
CA ARG A 148 4.19 0.28 -21.01
C ARG A 148 2.98 0.26 -20.06
N PRO A 149 1.75 0.48 -20.58
CA PRO A 149 0.55 0.20 -19.83
C PRO A 149 0.46 -1.29 -19.50
N SER A 150 -0.23 -1.62 -18.42
CA SER A 150 -0.55 -3.01 -18.07
C SER A 150 -1.50 -3.64 -19.10
N TYR A 151 -1.40 -4.95 -19.29
CA TYR A 151 -2.36 -5.73 -20.08
C TYR A 151 -3.83 -5.57 -19.60
N LEU A 152 -4.01 -5.11 -18.36
CA LEU A 152 -5.32 -4.82 -17.79
C LEU A 152 -6.06 -3.75 -18.60
N ILE A 153 -5.34 -2.73 -19.10
CA ILE A 153 -5.92 -1.68 -19.95
C ILE A 153 -6.51 -2.28 -21.21
N ASP A 154 -5.78 -3.16 -21.88
CA ASP A 154 -6.27 -3.84 -23.10
C ASP A 154 -7.45 -4.77 -22.79
N THR A 155 -7.43 -5.42 -21.63
CA THR A 155 -8.54 -6.29 -21.19
C THR A 155 -9.82 -5.46 -20.96
N VAL A 156 -9.70 -4.32 -20.28
CA VAL A 156 -10.83 -3.41 -20.04
C VAL A 156 -11.37 -2.83 -21.36
N LYS A 157 -10.49 -2.45 -22.30
CA LYS A 157 -10.92 -1.99 -23.63
C LYS A 157 -11.63 -3.05 -24.45
N LYS A 158 -11.26 -4.32 -24.32
CA LYS A 158 -11.99 -5.43 -24.96
C LYS A 158 -13.38 -5.63 -24.38
N LEU A 159 -13.54 -5.42 -23.07
CA LEU A 159 -14.85 -5.50 -22.41
C LEU A 159 -15.73 -4.29 -22.72
N TYR A 160 -15.12 -3.13 -22.91
CA TYR A 160 -15.79 -1.85 -23.17
C TYR A 160 -15.15 -1.17 -24.39
N PRO A 161 -15.54 -1.56 -25.63
CA PRO A 161 -14.90 -1.05 -26.86
C PRO A 161 -15.01 0.47 -27.05
N ASP A 162 -16.07 1.06 -26.53
CA ASP A 162 -16.35 2.50 -26.64
C ASP A 162 -15.51 3.37 -25.67
N LEU A 163 -14.70 2.75 -24.82
CA LEU A 163 -13.83 3.46 -23.89
C LEU A 163 -12.72 4.20 -24.62
N ILE A 164 -12.67 5.51 -24.41
CA ILE A 164 -11.62 6.39 -24.94
C ILE A 164 -10.52 6.54 -23.87
N ILE A 165 -9.26 6.41 -24.30
CA ILE A 165 -8.13 6.74 -23.45
C ILE A 165 -7.91 8.24 -23.56
N GLU A 166 -8.23 8.96 -22.50
CA GLU A 166 -7.92 10.37 -22.39
C GLU A 166 -6.42 10.55 -22.17
N LYS A 167 -5.81 11.41 -22.98
CA LYS A 167 -4.47 11.91 -22.70
C LYS A 167 -4.67 13.32 -22.16
N PRO A 168 -4.35 13.58 -20.89
CA PRO A 168 -4.34 14.94 -20.42
C PRO A 168 -3.33 15.70 -21.29
N GLU A 169 -3.83 16.53 -22.18
CA GLU A 169 -2.99 17.57 -22.79
C GLU A 169 -2.48 18.42 -21.63
N LEU A 170 -1.29 18.98 -21.77
CA LEU A 170 -0.77 19.96 -20.81
C LEU A 170 -1.80 21.11 -20.78
N GLN A 171 -2.80 20.95 -19.92
CA GLN A 171 -3.78 22.00 -19.68
C GLN A 171 -3.03 23.20 -19.15
N ASP A 172 -3.53 24.37 -19.48
CA ASP A 172 -2.96 25.66 -19.07
C ASP A 172 -2.47 25.56 -17.61
N GLU A 173 -1.21 25.91 -17.37
CA GLU A 173 -0.60 25.82 -16.04
C GLU A 173 -1.48 26.49 -14.97
N LEU A 174 -2.31 27.46 -15.37
CA LEU A 174 -3.29 28.13 -14.53
C LEU A 174 -4.47 27.23 -14.08
N GLU A 175 -4.88 26.25 -14.86
CA GLU A 175 -5.95 25.31 -14.48
C GLU A 175 -5.48 24.28 -13.43
N GLN A 176 -4.18 24.12 -13.25
CA GLN A 176 -3.59 23.24 -12.24
C GLN A 176 -3.50 23.88 -10.87
N LEU A 177 -3.79 25.17 -10.76
CA LEU A 177 -3.74 25.93 -9.50
C LEU A 177 -4.95 25.60 -8.62
N ALA A 178 -4.80 24.64 -7.73
CA ALA A 178 -5.82 24.30 -6.74
C ALA A 178 -5.66 25.06 -5.41
N THR A 179 -4.46 25.49 -5.09
CA THR A 179 -4.14 26.18 -3.82
C THR A 179 -3.28 27.41 -4.02
N TYR A 180 -3.29 28.32 -3.03
CA TYR A 180 -2.41 29.49 -3.00
C TYR A 180 -0.91 29.10 -3.07
N ARG A 181 -0.57 27.94 -2.53
CA ARG A 181 0.80 27.42 -2.54
C ARG A 181 1.24 27.01 -3.95
N ASP A 182 0.35 26.38 -4.71
CA ASP A 182 0.61 26.01 -6.11
C ASP A 182 0.89 27.28 -6.94
N GLY A 183 0.15 28.37 -6.67
CA GLY A 183 0.40 29.67 -7.29
C GLY A 183 1.78 30.23 -6.98
N LEU A 184 2.24 30.13 -5.73
CA LEU A 184 3.57 30.59 -5.34
C LEU A 184 4.69 29.78 -6.01
N GLU A 185 4.50 28.48 -6.19
CA GLU A 185 5.48 27.62 -6.88
C GLU A 185 5.53 27.90 -8.39
N LEU A 186 4.41 28.27 -9.00
CA LEU A 186 4.35 28.63 -10.42
C LEU A 186 4.98 30.00 -10.72
N PHE A 187 4.68 31.00 -9.89
CA PHE A 187 5.17 32.37 -10.10
C PHE A 187 6.52 32.66 -9.44
N GLY A 188 7.04 31.72 -8.64
CA GLY A 188 8.34 31.82 -7.96
C GLY A 188 9.52 31.24 -8.74
N LYS A 189 9.28 30.73 -9.94
CA LYS A 189 10.31 30.29 -10.90
C LYS A 189 10.62 31.42 -11.87
#